data_c362241f0f981eb791232e172fa7727f
#
_entry.id   c362241f0f981eb791232e172fa7727f
#
_cell.length_a   1.000
_cell.length_b   1.000
_cell.length_c   1.000
_cell.angle_alpha   90.00
_cell.angle_beta   90.00
_cell.angle_gamma   90.00
#
_symmetry.space_group_name_H-M   'P 1'
#
loop_
_entity.id
_entity.type
_entity.pdbx_description
1 polymer ?
#
loop_
_entity_poly.entity_id
_entity_poly.type
_entity_poly.pdbx_seq_one_letter_code
_entity_poly.pdbx_strand_id
1 'polypeptide(L)'
;PEDYAKRYLDTKFAKKNPAIAQANKLAIDAGYNYAANTHQFANNYTVAAAPLEKGTYRSISGNIATAWGLCAAAEKAGLPLFCGSYPITPATVILEELAKRKDLGVKTVQAEDEIAGICTAIGAAYAGNFAVTTTSGPGLSLKSEALGLAVMTELPLVVVDVQRGGPSTGLPTK
;
A
#
# COMPACT_ATOMS: atom_id res chain seq x y z
N PRO A 1 3.07 7.85 -24.81
CA PRO A 1 3.69 7.42 -23.56
C PRO A 1 4.84 8.32 -23.13
N GLU A 2 5.73 8.68 -24.05
CA GLU A 2 6.92 9.51 -23.84
C GLU A 2 6.57 10.90 -23.29
N ASP A 3 5.63 11.60 -23.93
CA ASP A 3 5.17 12.93 -23.49
C ASP A 3 4.56 12.90 -22.08
N TYR A 4 3.89 11.81 -21.73
CA TYR A 4 3.36 11.65 -20.37
C TYR A 4 4.48 11.53 -19.34
N ALA A 5 5.49 10.72 -19.62
CA ALA A 5 6.66 10.56 -18.73
C ALA A 5 7.40 11.88 -18.54
N LYS A 6 7.61 12.66 -19.64
CA LYS A 6 8.25 13.98 -19.56
C LYS A 6 7.43 14.98 -18.73
N ARG A 7 6.10 15.02 -18.90
CA ARG A 7 5.22 15.88 -18.07
C ARG A 7 5.24 15.48 -16.58
N TYR A 8 5.30 14.18 -16.29
CA TYR A 8 5.45 13.70 -14.92
C TYR A 8 6.76 14.19 -14.28
N LEU A 9 7.87 14.15 -15.03
CA LEU A 9 9.16 14.64 -14.56
C LEU A 9 9.13 16.14 -14.27
N ASP A 10 8.46 16.92 -15.09
CA ASP A 10 8.27 18.35 -14.84
C ASP A 10 7.49 18.59 -13.54
N THR A 11 6.40 17.88 -13.35
CA THR A 11 5.58 17.99 -12.15
C THR A 11 6.38 17.65 -10.89
N LYS A 12 7.23 16.62 -10.96
CA LYS A 12 7.97 16.09 -9.81
C LYS A 12 9.22 16.89 -9.47
N PHE A 13 9.97 17.34 -10.48
CA PHE A 13 11.31 17.87 -10.30
C PHE A 13 11.48 19.34 -10.67
N ALA A 14 10.71 19.88 -11.65
CA ALA A 14 10.99 21.19 -12.21
C ALA A 14 10.95 22.32 -11.17
N LYS A 15 10.05 22.24 -10.18
CA LYS A 15 9.96 23.24 -9.10
C LYS A 15 11.15 23.22 -8.13
N LYS A 16 11.76 22.05 -7.92
CA LYS A 16 12.88 21.89 -6.98
C LYS A 16 14.23 22.02 -7.66
N ASN A 17 14.39 21.44 -8.83
CA ASN A 17 15.62 21.47 -9.63
C ASN A 17 15.31 21.28 -11.12
N PRO A 18 15.19 22.36 -11.89
CA PRO A 18 14.92 22.29 -13.34
C PRO A 18 15.99 21.51 -14.12
N ALA A 19 17.25 21.57 -13.71
CA ALA A 19 18.35 20.85 -14.37
C ALA A 19 18.17 19.34 -14.29
N ILE A 20 17.71 18.83 -13.14
CA ILE A 20 17.40 17.39 -12.98
C ILE A 20 16.23 16.99 -13.86
N ALA A 21 15.18 17.81 -13.95
CA ALA A 21 14.06 17.53 -14.83
C ALA A 21 14.53 17.44 -16.29
N GLN A 22 15.36 18.38 -16.74
CA GLN A 22 15.89 18.39 -18.10
C GLN A 22 16.81 17.20 -18.38
N ALA A 23 17.72 16.87 -17.48
CA ALA A 23 18.62 15.72 -17.63
C ALA A 23 17.83 14.39 -17.77
N ASN A 24 16.78 14.21 -16.96
CA ASN A 24 15.94 13.01 -17.05
C ASN A 24 15.14 12.96 -18.38
N LYS A 25 14.66 14.10 -18.90
CA LYS A 25 14.01 14.15 -20.20
C LYS A 25 14.97 13.75 -21.33
N LEU A 26 16.19 14.28 -21.31
CA LEU A 26 17.23 13.92 -22.29
C LEU A 26 17.56 12.42 -22.22
N ALA A 27 17.60 11.83 -21.03
CA ALA A 27 17.84 10.40 -20.86
C ALA A 27 16.68 9.56 -21.45
N ILE A 28 15.41 10.00 -21.30
CA ILE A 28 14.26 9.35 -21.96
C ILE A 28 14.42 9.43 -23.48
N ASP A 29 14.72 10.61 -24.04
CA ASP A 29 14.90 10.79 -25.47
C ASP A 29 16.04 9.92 -26.02
N ALA A 30 17.16 9.88 -25.30
CA ALA A 30 18.30 9.06 -25.69
C ALA A 30 17.96 7.57 -25.71
N GLY A 31 17.28 7.07 -24.69
CA GLY A 31 16.85 5.67 -24.60
C GLY A 31 15.84 5.30 -25.68
N TYR A 32 14.84 6.17 -25.92
CA TYR A 32 13.86 5.96 -26.97
C TYR A 32 14.48 5.93 -28.35
N ASN A 33 15.35 6.89 -28.66
CA ASN A 33 16.05 6.97 -29.93
C ASN A 33 17.02 5.79 -30.13
N TYR A 34 17.70 5.35 -29.05
CA TYR A 34 18.54 4.19 -29.11
C TYR A 34 17.74 2.94 -29.52
N ALA A 35 16.63 2.68 -28.85
CA ALA A 35 15.76 1.56 -29.16
C ALA A 35 15.22 1.60 -30.60
N ALA A 36 14.79 2.79 -31.07
CA ALA A 36 14.27 2.99 -32.42
C ALA A 36 15.35 2.80 -33.50
N ASN A 37 16.57 3.28 -33.26
CA ASN A 37 17.62 3.31 -34.26
C ASN A 37 18.41 2.00 -34.36
N THR A 38 18.54 1.27 -33.26
CA THR A 38 19.33 0.02 -33.25
C THR A 38 18.57 -1.21 -33.71
N HIS A 39 17.24 -1.13 -33.84
CA HIS A 39 16.37 -2.24 -34.23
C HIS A 39 16.61 -3.54 -33.43
N GLN A 40 17.07 -3.41 -32.19
CA GLN A 40 17.38 -4.57 -31.35
C GLN A 40 16.15 -5.34 -30.86
N PHE A 41 14.98 -4.70 -30.89
CA PHE A 41 13.73 -5.33 -30.47
C PHE A 41 12.99 -5.89 -31.69
N ALA A 42 12.92 -7.21 -31.77
CA ALA A 42 12.23 -7.91 -32.84
C ALA A 42 10.71 -7.69 -32.81
N ASN A 43 10.15 -7.42 -31.63
CA ASN A 43 8.71 -7.25 -31.43
C ASN A 43 8.42 -5.92 -30.70
N ASN A 44 7.43 -5.19 -31.17
CA ASN A 44 6.88 -4.04 -30.51
C ASN A 44 5.45 -4.33 -30.03
N TYR A 45 5.18 -3.96 -28.78
CA TYR A 45 3.85 -4.11 -28.19
C TYR A 45 3.18 -2.75 -28.06
N THR A 46 1.91 -2.69 -28.44
CA THR A 46 1.08 -1.50 -28.25
C THR A 46 -0.06 -1.84 -27.32
N VAL A 47 -0.21 -1.03 -26.27
CA VAL A 47 -1.34 -1.14 -25.35
C VAL A 47 -2.42 -0.17 -25.85
N ALA A 48 -3.53 -0.72 -26.30
CA ALA A 48 -4.69 0.07 -26.68
C ALA A 48 -5.35 0.75 -25.48
N ALA A 49 -6.09 1.81 -25.73
CA ALA A 49 -6.89 2.43 -24.68
C ALA A 49 -7.94 1.42 -24.17
N ALA A 50 -8.10 1.34 -22.85
CA ALA A 50 -9.11 0.49 -22.24
C ALA A 50 -10.51 0.98 -22.65
N PRO A 51 -11.46 0.06 -22.95
CA PRO A 51 -12.84 0.39 -23.31
C PRO A 51 -13.65 0.75 -22.04
N LEU A 52 -13.24 1.82 -21.37
CA LEU A 52 -13.92 2.32 -20.18
C LEU A 52 -15.01 3.32 -20.54
N GLU A 53 -16.08 3.37 -19.77
CA GLU A 53 -17.08 4.42 -19.85
C GLU A 53 -16.43 5.80 -19.61
N LYS A 54 -17.04 6.85 -20.18
CA LYS A 54 -16.56 8.22 -19.96
C LYS A 54 -16.75 8.59 -18.49
N GLY A 55 -15.68 9.03 -17.82
CA GLY A 55 -15.73 9.38 -16.41
C GLY A 55 -14.39 9.87 -15.88
N THR A 56 -14.40 10.27 -14.61
CA THR A 56 -13.19 10.61 -13.87
C THR A 56 -12.72 9.36 -13.12
N TYR A 57 -11.52 8.93 -13.41
CA TYR A 57 -10.91 7.74 -12.79
C TYR A 57 -9.71 8.14 -11.94
N ARG A 58 -9.50 7.38 -10.87
CA ARG A 58 -8.31 7.47 -10.05
C ARG A 58 -7.59 6.13 -10.05
N SER A 59 -6.29 6.15 -10.36
CA SER A 59 -5.44 4.97 -10.21
C SER A 59 -5.07 4.82 -8.73
N ILE A 60 -5.51 3.72 -8.11
CA ILE A 60 -5.17 3.36 -6.73
C ILE A 60 -4.82 1.88 -6.66
N SER A 61 -3.96 1.51 -5.69
CA SER A 61 -3.72 0.11 -5.37
C SER A 61 -4.80 -0.43 -4.42
N GLY A 62 -4.96 -1.76 -4.38
CA GLY A 62 -5.87 -2.41 -3.42
C GLY A 62 -5.53 -2.06 -1.97
N ASN A 63 -4.24 -1.94 -1.62
CA ASN A 63 -3.80 -1.56 -0.28
C ASN A 63 -4.25 -0.14 0.10
N ILE A 64 -4.17 0.82 -0.82
CA ILE A 64 -4.68 2.18 -0.58
C ILE A 64 -6.21 2.15 -0.44
N ALA A 65 -6.91 1.41 -1.28
CA ALA A 65 -8.37 1.26 -1.18
C ALA A 65 -8.78 0.62 0.15
N THR A 66 -8.04 -0.39 0.61
CA THR A 66 -8.23 -1.00 1.94
C THR A 66 -8.06 0.01 3.06
N ALA A 67 -6.98 0.81 3.04
CA ALA A 67 -6.77 1.85 4.05
C ALA A 67 -7.93 2.87 4.10
N TRP A 68 -8.43 3.30 2.95
CA TRP A 68 -9.57 4.21 2.88
C TRP A 68 -10.88 3.55 3.32
N GLY A 69 -11.07 2.27 2.99
CA GLY A 69 -12.19 1.47 3.46
C GLY A 69 -12.22 1.33 4.98
N LEU A 70 -11.06 1.13 5.62
CA LEU A 70 -10.93 1.08 7.08
C LEU A 70 -11.29 2.43 7.73
N CYS A 71 -10.85 3.55 7.15
CA CYS A 71 -11.26 4.88 7.62
C CYS A 71 -12.78 5.06 7.54
N ALA A 72 -13.39 4.72 6.40
CA ALA A 72 -14.83 4.82 6.22
C ALA A 72 -15.62 3.88 7.16
N ALA A 73 -15.11 2.68 7.41
CA ALA A 73 -15.72 1.73 8.34
C ALA A 73 -15.68 2.24 9.78
N ALA A 74 -14.56 2.79 10.22
CA ALA A 74 -14.40 3.37 11.54
C ALA A 74 -15.33 4.57 11.75
N GLU A 75 -15.41 5.48 10.76
CA GLU A 75 -16.34 6.60 10.76
C GLU A 75 -17.78 6.13 10.87
N LYS A 76 -18.19 5.15 10.05
CA LYS A 76 -19.53 4.59 10.08
C LYS A 76 -19.86 3.89 11.40
N ALA A 77 -18.87 3.25 12.03
CA ALA A 77 -19.02 2.62 13.34
C ALA A 77 -19.02 3.63 14.50
N GLY A 78 -18.63 4.88 14.27
CA GLY A 78 -18.47 5.90 15.31
C GLY A 78 -17.30 5.59 16.28
N LEU A 79 -16.30 4.84 15.82
CA LEU A 79 -15.15 4.42 16.63
C LEU A 79 -13.85 5.05 16.12
N PRO A 80 -12.92 5.43 17.00
CA PRO A 80 -11.60 5.88 16.57
C PRO A 80 -10.81 4.73 15.95
N LEU A 81 -10.19 4.96 14.79
CA LEU A 81 -9.38 3.96 14.10
C LEU A 81 -7.98 3.87 14.70
N PHE A 82 -7.58 2.65 15.05
CA PHE A 82 -6.23 2.32 15.48
C PHE A 82 -5.64 1.22 14.61
N CYS A 83 -4.42 1.43 14.11
CA CYS A 83 -3.68 0.40 13.37
C CYS A 83 -2.35 0.11 14.08
N GLY A 84 -2.24 -1.07 14.65
CA GLY A 84 -1.01 -1.61 15.21
C GLY A 84 -0.38 -2.61 14.25
N SER A 85 0.74 -2.26 13.64
CA SER A 85 1.37 -3.10 12.61
C SER A 85 2.89 -2.94 12.62
N TYR A 86 3.57 -3.66 11.75
CA TYR A 86 5.01 -3.62 11.56
C TYR A 86 5.33 -3.57 10.05
N PRO A 87 6.55 -3.16 9.65
CA PRO A 87 6.91 -3.09 8.23
C PRO A 87 7.04 -4.47 7.60
N ILE A 88 6.18 -4.80 6.66
CA ILE A 88 6.20 -6.03 5.86
C ILE A 88 5.64 -5.80 4.46
N THR A 89 6.39 -6.16 3.44
CA THR A 89 5.93 -6.09 2.05
C THR A 89 4.95 -7.22 1.75
N PRO A 90 3.79 -6.93 1.11
CA PRO A 90 3.35 -5.63 0.59
C PRO A 90 2.40 -4.85 1.53
N ALA A 91 2.17 -5.30 2.76
CA ALA A 91 1.18 -4.73 3.68
C ALA A 91 1.54 -3.34 4.23
N THR A 92 2.83 -2.97 4.26
CA THR A 92 3.31 -1.68 4.78
C THR A 92 2.58 -0.47 4.19
N VAL A 93 2.18 -0.53 2.92
CA VAL A 93 1.47 0.55 2.24
C VAL A 93 0.17 0.94 2.97
N ILE A 94 -0.51 -0.02 3.60
CA ILE A 94 -1.73 0.26 4.37
C ILE A 94 -1.40 1.09 5.61
N LEU A 95 -0.38 0.70 6.37
CA LEU A 95 0.08 1.44 7.55
C LEU A 95 0.54 2.86 7.19
N GLU A 96 1.32 3.00 6.11
CA GLU A 96 1.79 4.30 5.62
C GLU A 96 0.65 5.20 5.17
N GLU A 97 -0.36 4.66 4.50
CA GLU A 97 -1.51 5.44 4.07
C GLU A 97 -2.38 5.86 5.26
N LEU A 98 -2.61 4.98 6.23
CA LEU A 98 -3.31 5.31 7.47
C LEU A 98 -2.58 6.36 8.30
N ALA A 99 -1.24 6.31 8.36
CA ALA A 99 -0.42 7.28 9.08
C ALA A 99 -0.55 8.72 8.54
N LYS A 100 -0.97 8.89 7.28
CA LYS A 100 -1.24 10.19 6.67
C LYS A 100 -2.60 10.78 7.08
N ARG A 101 -3.51 9.96 7.65
CA ARG A 101 -4.90 10.35 7.96
C ARG A 101 -5.08 10.85 9.39
N LYS A 102 -4.14 11.65 9.88
CA LYS A 102 -4.23 12.29 11.20
C LYS A 102 -5.41 13.26 11.31
N ASP A 103 -5.79 13.84 10.19
CA ASP A 103 -6.98 14.69 10.03
C ASP A 103 -8.29 13.96 10.34
N LEU A 104 -8.33 12.64 10.15
CA LEU A 104 -9.45 11.76 10.52
C LEU A 104 -9.31 11.13 11.91
N GLY A 105 -8.35 11.57 12.71
CA GLY A 105 -8.12 11.03 14.05
C GLY A 105 -7.51 9.62 14.08
N VAL A 106 -7.00 9.14 12.95
CA VAL A 106 -6.39 7.81 12.85
C VAL A 106 -5.11 7.74 13.68
N LYS A 107 -5.01 6.72 14.53
CA LYS A 107 -3.82 6.41 15.32
C LYS A 107 -3.09 5.22 14.73
N THR A 108 -1.79 5.35 14.53
CA THR A 108 -0.96 4.28 14.01
C THR A 108 0.23 4.04 14.92
N VAL A 109 0.54 2.78 15.15
CA VAL A 109 1.75 2.34 15.85
C VAL A 109 2.51 1.39 14.95
N GLN A 110 3.76 1.74 14.67
CA GLN A 110 4.70 0.83 14.03
C GLN A 110 5.45 0.08 15.12
N ALA A 111 5.16 -1.21 15.23
CA ALA A 111 5.84 -2.12 16.14
C ALA A 111 7.10 -2.71 15.50
N GLU A 112 7.90 -3.40 16.30
CA GLU A 112 9.14 -4.03 15.86
C GLU A 112 8.87 -5.32 15.08
N ASP A 113 7.84 -6.08 15.49
CA ASP A 113 7.51 -7.38 14.91
C ASP A 113 5.98 -7.63 14.85
N GLU A 114 5.64 -8.81 14.35
CA GLU A 114 4.28 -9.27 14.15
C GLU A 114 3.48 -9.36 15.45
N ILE A 115 4.11 -9.88 16.50
CA ILE A 115 3.47 -10.14 17.79
C ILE A 115 3.19 -8.80 18.49
N ALA A 116 4.17 -7.93 18.55
CA ALA A 116 4.01 -6.59 19.11
C ALA A 116 2.93 -5.80 18.38
N GLY A 117 2.89 -5.90 17.02
CA GLY A 117 1.89 -5.24 16.19
C GLY A 117 0.47 -5.64 16.57
N ILE A 118 0.17 -6.94 16.63
CA ILE A 118 -1.19 -7.41 16.97
C ILE A 118 -1.52 -7.14 18.45
N CYS A 119 -0.56 -7.29 19.37
CA CYS A 119 -0.80 -7.03 20.78
C CYS A 119 -1.18 -5.56 21.07
N THR A 120 -0.56 -4.60 20.36
CA THR A 120 -0.97 -3.19 20.45
C THR A 120 -2.38 -2.96 19.90
N ALA A 121 -2.77 -3.67 18.83
CA ALA A 121 -4.13 -3.60 18.30
C ALA A 121 -5.17 -4.21 19.25
N ILE A 122 -4.85 -5.34 19.93
CA ILE A 122 -5.71 -5.94 20.96
C ILE A 122 -5.92 -4.95 22.12
N GLY A 123 -4.84 -4.31 22.60
CA GLY A 123 -4.96 -3.28 23.63
C GLY A 123 -5.83 -2.11 23.22
N ALA A 124 -5.74 -1.69 21.95
CA ALA A 124 -6.58 -0.65 21.40
C ALA A 124 -8.05 -1.07 21.27
N ALA A 125 -8.32 -2.33 20.90
CA ALA A 125 -9.67 -2.89 20.88
C ALA A 125 -10.29 -2.91 22.29
N TYR A 126 -9.52 -3.33 23.28
CA TYR A 126 -9.93 -3.29 24.70
C TYR A 126 -10.29 -1.85 25.15
N ALA A 127 -9.57 -0.86 24.64
CA ALA A 127 -9.85 0.55 24.90
C ALA A 127 -10.97 1.17 24.03
N GLY A 128 -11.74 0.34 23.30
CA GLY A 128 -12.89 0.77 22.52
C GLY A 128 -12.59 1.38 21.16
N ASN A 129 -11.43 1.07 20.56
CA ASN A 129 -11.10 1.52 19.22
C ASN A 129 -11.51 0.47 18.16
N PHE A 130 -11.73 0.93 16.92
CA PHE A 130 -11.77 0.08 15.76
C PHE A 130 -10.33 -0.34 15.43
N ALA A 131 -9.94 -1.51 15.93
CA ALA A 131 -8.56 -1.96 15.93
C ALA A 131 -8.24 -2.81 14.70
N VAL A 132 -7.10 -2.51 14.08
CA VAL A 132 -6.62 -3.16 12.87
C VAL A 132 -5.15 -3.54 13.03
N THR A 133 -4.78 -4.71 12.51
CA THR A 133 -3.38 -5.08 12.28
C THR A 133 -3.22 -5.56 10.84
N THR A 134 -2.07 -5.28 10.22
CA THR A 134 -1.76 -5.72 8.86
C THR A 134 -0.57 -6.65 8.85
N THR A 135 -0.56 -7.62 7.93
CA THR A 135 0.51 -8.61 7.82
C THR A 135 0.58 -9.23 6.44
N SER A 136 1.43 -10.23 6.28
CA SER A 136 1.51 -11.16 5.15
C SER A 136 1.58 -12.58 5.72
N GLY A 137 1.40 -13.61 4.89
CA GLY A 137 1.23 -14.99 5.32
C GLY A 137 2.13 -15.50 6.45
N PRO A 138 3.48 -15.35 6.40
CA PRO A 138 4.36 -15.78 7.48
C PRO A 138 4.06 -15.08 8.82
N GLY A 139 3.73 -13.79 8.75
CA GLY A 139 3.39 -13.01 9.93
C GLY A 139 2.04 -13.37 10.52
N LEU A 140 1.09 -13.85 9.73
CA LEU A 140 -0.19 -14.36 10.24
C LEU A 140 0.04 -15.58 11.14
N SER A 141 0.95 -16.47 10.77
CA SER A 141 1.33 -17.62 11.58
C SER A 141 1.91 -17.21 12.95
N LEU A 142 2.73 -16.16 12.98
CA LEU A 142 3.29 -15.61 14.22
C LEU A 142 2.24 -14.92 15.10
N LYS A 143 1.13 -14.49 14.54
CA LYS A 143 0.02 -13.84 15.27
C LYS A 143 -1.00 -14.80 15.85
N SER A 144 -0.89 -16.11 15.62
CA SER A 144 -1.93 -17.09 15.94
C SER A 144 -2.29 -17.16 17.43
N GLU A 145 -1.31 -17.05 18.34
CA GLU A 145 -1.56 -17.00 19.78
C GLU A 145 -2.36 -15.75 20.18
N ALA A 146 -1.97 -14.59 19.66
CA ALA A 146 -2.67 -13.34 19.93
C ALA A 146 -4.09 -13.32 19.35
N LEU A 147 -4.30 -13.96 18.18
CA LEU A 147 -5.65 -14.17 17.63
C LEU A 147 -6.51 -15.03 18.56
N GLY A 148 -5.94 -16.10 19.11
CA GLY A 148 -6.60 -16.92 20.13
C GLY A 148 -7.00 -16.10 21.36
N LEU A 149 -6.12 -15.21 21.84
CA LEU A 149 -6.42 -14.31 22.94
C LEU A 149 -7.58 -13.36 22.60
N ALA A 150 -7.57 -12.75 21.43
CA ALA A 150 -8.64 -11.84 20.99
C ALA A 150 -10.01 -12.55 20.96
N VAL A 151 -10.05 -13.82 20.51
CA VAL A 151 -11.25 -14.65 20.51
C VAL A 151 -11.71 -14.96 21.93
N MET A 152 -10.80 -15.39 22.80
CA MET A 152 -11.12 -15.74 24.19
C MET A 152 -11.60 -14.55 25.03
N THR A 153 -11.16 -13.35 24.68
CA THR A 153 -11.56 -12.10 25.36
C THR A 153 -12.68 -11.36 24.65
N GLU A 154 -13.22 -11.93 23.56
CA GLU A 154 -14.30 -11.36 22.73
C GLU A 154 -13.99 -9.93 22.22
N LEU A 155 -12.70 -9.65 21.94
CA LEU A 155 -12.28 -8.35 21.45
C LEU A 155 -12.35 -8.29 19.92
N PRO A 156 -13.09 -7.32 19.34
CA PRO A 156 -13.17 -7.16 17.89
C PRO A 156 -11.83 -6.69 17.32
N LEU A 157 -11.31 -7.43 16.35
CA LEU A 157 -10.03 -7.13 15.72
C LEU A 157 -10.10 -7.42 14.22
N VAL A 158 -9.67 -6.46 13.39
CA VAL A 158 -9.52 -6.67 11.95
C VAL A 158 -8.08 -7.04 11.65
N VAL A 159 -7.88 -8.19 11.02
CA VAL A 159 -6.56 -8.62 10.53
C VAL A 159 -6.57 -8.61 9.01
N VAL A 160 -5.69 -7.82 8.42
CA VAL A 160 -5.53 -7.72 6.96
C VAL A 160 -4.29 -8.50 6.56
N ASP A 161 -4.50 -9.69 5.99
CA ASP A 161 -3.42 -10.49 5.41
C ASP A 161 -3.26 -10.17 3.93
N VAL A 162 -2.20 -9.44 3.60
CA VAL A 162 -1.85 -9.10 2.22
C VAL A 162 -0.90 -10.14 1.67
N GLN A 163 -1.44 -11.08 0.93
CA GLN A 163 -0.68 -12.21 0.40
C GLN A 163 0.40 -11.81 -0.60
N ARG A 164 1.44 -12.59 -0.67
CA ARG A 164 2.53 -12.49 -1.64
C ARG A 164 3.07 -13.88 -1.96
N GLY A 165 3.90 -14.00 -3.01
CA GLY A 165 4.72 -15.17 -3.20
C GLY A 165 5.81 -15.25 -2.14
N GLY A 166 6.01 -16.42 -1.55
CA GLY A 166 7.00 -16.60 -0.51
C GLY A 166 7.71 -17.96 -0.63
N PRO A 167 8.99 -18.04 -0.20
CA PRO A 167 9.76 -19.27 -0.29
C PRO A 167 9.34 -20.33 0.72
N SER A 168 8.87 -19.92 1.90
CA SER A 168 8.57 -20.83 3.01
C SER A 168 7.10 -21.22 3.12
N THR A 169 6.18 -20.44 2.56
CA THR A 169 4.73 -20.65 2.67
C THR A 169 4.05 -20.93 1.34
N GLY A 170 4.83 -21.01 0.24
CA GLY A 170 4.34 -21.27 -1.10
C GLY A 170 3.74 -20.06 -1.81
N LEU A 171 3.00 -20.31 -2.88
CA LEU A 171 2.34 -19.32 -3.74
C LEU A 171 0.86 -19.62 -3.87
N PRO A 172 -0.04 -18.71 -3.54
CA PRO A 172 0.18 -17.52 -2.71
C PRO A 172 0.54 -17.91 -1.26
N THR A 173 1.12 -17.00 -0.49
CA THR A 173 1.35 -17.26 0.94
C THR A 173 0.02 -17.48 1.64
N LYS A 174 -0.08 -18.59 2.31
CA LYS A 174 -1.29 -18.96 3.08
C LYS A 174 -1.18 -18.47 4.50
#